data_2fe6451b2686b7c80cf6c1ba9969dfd9
#
_entry.id   2fe6451b2686b7c80cf6c1ba9969dfd9
#
_cell.length_a   1.000
_cell.length_b   1.000
_cell.length_c   1.000
_cell.angle_alpha   90.00
_cell.angle_beta   90.00
_cell.angle_gamma   90.00
#
_symmetry.space_group_name_H-M   'P 1'
#
loop_
_entity.id
_entity.type
_entity.pdbx_description
1 polymer ?
#
loop_
_entity_poly.entity_id
_entity_poly.type
_entity_poly.pdbx_seq_one_letter_code
_entity_poly.pdbx_strand_id
1 'polypeptide(L)'
;FRYGEVLLNWAEAAYELGLETGDDKLKAEAFTYVNEVRARAGATLHQMVNNPEDLGMEKYGFPVDENLQYIRDERARELCFENLRIYDLRRWRVADIDFMDGKQPHTLLPYYVLNENKWIFLNEVPVVARKATFDKKWYYEQIPGGEIGKNPNLIRNDGY
;
A
#
# COMPACT_ATOMS: atom_id res chain seq x y z
N PHE A 1 15.28 -7.09 -6.95
CA PHE A 1 15.34 -6.69 -5.52
C PHE A 1 16.41 -5.62 -5.35
N ARG A 2 16.09 -4.57 -4.60
CA ARG A 2 17.04 -3.55 -4.18
C ARG A 2 17.01 -3.37 -2.67
N TYR A 3 18.08 -2.81 -2.11
CA TYR A 3 18.26 -2.72 -0.67
C TYR A 3 17.11 -1.96 0.04
N GLY A 4 16.62 -0.87 -0.57
CA GLY A 4 15.46 -0.14 -0.03
C GLY A 4 14.19 -0.98 0.10
N GLU A 5 13.95 -1.92 -0.83
CA GLU A 5 12.85 -2.87 -0.73
C GLU A 5 13.03 -3.83 0.47
N VAL A 6 14.24 -4.32 0.67
CA VAL A 6 14.55 -5.22 1.80
C VAL A 6 14.32 -4.51 3.13
N LEU A 7 14.79 -3.27 3.26
CA LEU A 7 14.58 -2.46 4.46
C LEU A 7 13.09 -2.23 4.75
N LEU A 8 12.29 -1.93 3.73
CA LEU A 8 10.85 -1.70 3.90
C LEU A 8 10.07 -2.99 4.15
N ASN A 9 10.51 -4.13 3.58
CA ASN A 9 9.96 -5.44 3.94
C ASN A 9 10.21 -5.75 5.41
N TRP A 10 11.42 -5.47 5.89
CA TRP A 10 11.77 -5.66 7.30
C TRP A 10 11.00 -4.71 8.21
N ALA A 11 10.92 -3.43 7.86
CA ALA A 11 10.17 -2.44 8.63
C ALA A 11 8.71 -2.85 8.82
N GLU A 12 8.03 -3.28 7.77
CA GLU A 12 6.64 -3.73 7.87
C GLU A 12 6.51 -4.98 8.75
N ALA A 13 7.35 -6.00 8.51
CA ALA A 13 7.31 -7.24 9.28
C ALA A 13 7.63 -7.01 10.77
N ALA A 14 8.62 -6.20 11.09
CA ALA A 14 8.98 -5.86 12.48
C ALA A 14 7.85 -5.10 13.17
N TYR A 15 7.23 -4.15 12.47
CA TYR A 15 6.13 -3.37 13.05
C TYR A 15 4.89 -4.24 13.30
N GLU A 16 4.48 -5.06 12.33
CA GLU A 16 3.33 -5.97 12.49
C GLU A 16 3.57 -6.99 13.61
N LEU A 17 4.77 -7.57 13.69
CA LEU A 17 5.13 -8.46 14.81
C LEU A 17 5.11 -7.71 16.16
N GLY A 18 5.60 -6.47 16.18
CA GLY A 18 5.56 -5.61 17.36
C GLY A 18 4.14 -5.26 17.80
N LEU A 19 3.19 -5.13 16.88
CA LEU A 19 1.76 -4.97 17.19
C LEU A 19 1.18 -6.26 17.80
N GLU A 20 1.48 -7.41 17.21
CA GLU A 20 0.96 -8.69 17.67
C GLU A 20 1.49 -9.09 19.05
N THR A 21 2.78 -8.85 19.29
CA THR A 21 3.47 -9.26 20.54
C THR A 21 3.46 -8.17 21.63
N GLY A 22 3.10 -6.94 21.30
CA GLY A 22 3.23 -5.78 22.19
C GLY A 22 4.68 -5.34 22.41
N ASP A 23 5.60 -5.70 21.50
CA ASP A 23 7.03 -5.35 21.63
C ASP A 23 7.33 -3.98 20.98
N ASP A 24 7.48 -2.97 21.84
CA ASP A 24 7.80 -1.61 21.41
C ASP A 24 9.21 -1.46 20.81
N LYS A 25 10.13 -2.39 21.09
CA LYS A 25 11.47 -2.38 20.48
C LYS A 25 11.38 -2.74 19.00
N LEU A 26 10.57 -3.73 18.65
CA LEU A 26 10.33 -4.10 17.25
C LEU A 26 9.65 -2.96 16.48
N LYS A 27 8.69 -2.27 17.09
CA LYS A 27 8.06 -1.08 16.50
C LYS A 27 9.08 0.03 16.24
N ALA A 28 9.95 0.31 17.22
CA ALA A 28 11.00 1.32 17.07
C ALA A 28 12.05 0.92 16.02
N GLU A 29 12.42 -0.35 15.96
CA GLU A 29 13.32 -0.91 14.94
C GLU A 29 12.76 -0.69 13.53
N ALA A 30 11.48 -0.90 13.32
CA ALA A 30 10.82 -0.66 12.02
C ALA A 30 11.06 0.76 11.51
N PHE A 31 10.94 1.77 12.38
CA PHE A 31 11.17 3.17 12.02
C PHE A 31 12.65 3.49 11.79
N THR A 32 13.56 2.73 12.36
CA THR A 32 14.99 2.84 12.03
C THR A 32 15.22 2.52 10.55
N TYR A 33 14.64 1.46 10.04
CA TYR A 33 14.77 1.08 8.62
C TYR A 33 14.03 2.03 7.67
N VAL A 34 12.84 2.48 8.03
CA VAL A 34 12.13 3.53 7.28
C VAL A 34 13.00 4.78 7.17
N ASN A 35 13.61 5.21 8.27
CA ASN A 35 14.43 6.41 8.31
C ASN A 35 15.77 6.24 7.58
N GLU A 36 16.31 5.03 7.48
CA GLU A 36 17.48 4.76 6.63
C GLU A 36 17.17 5.02 5.14
N VAL A 37 16.01 4.56 4.67
CA VAL A 37 15.52 4.83 3.30
C VAL A 37 15.34 6.34 3.09
N ARG A 38 14.70 7.03 4.03
CA ARG A 38 14.44 8.47 3.95
C ARG A 38 15.70 9.31 3.99
N ALA A 39 16.65 8.97 4.88
CA ALA A 39 17.94 9.64 4.98
C ALA A 39 18.74 9.55 3.67
N ARG A 40 18.76 8.38 3.03
CA ARG A 40 19.36 8.18 1.71
C ARG A 40 18.76 9.11 0.65
N ALA A 41 17.44 9.31 0.70
CA ALA A 41 16.72 10.18 -0.23
C ALA A 41 16.84 11.68 0.13
N GLY A 42 17.48 12.04 1.22
CA GLY A 42 17.53 13.41 1.73
C GLY A 42 16.19 13.92 2.25
N ALA A 43 15.26 13.02 2.58
CA ALA A 43 13.95 13.36 3.10
C ALA A 43 13.99 13.57 4.62
N THR A 44 13.04 14.35 5.15
CA THR A 44 12.86 14.52 6.60
C THR A 44 12.58 13.17 7.27
N LEU A 45 13.26 12.89 8.38
CA LEU A 45 13.03 11.67 9.15
C LEU A 45 11.63 11.69 9.77
N HIS A 46 10.99 10.54 9.80
CA HIS A 46 9.68 10.38 10.41
C HIS A 46 9.81 9.89 11.85
N GLN A 47 8.97 10.41 12.73
CA GLN A 47 8.87 9.95 14.11
C GLN A 47 7.65 9.03 14.25
N MET A 48 7.83 7.94 14.98
CA MET A 48 6.72 7.06 15.32
C MET A 48 5.71 7.82 16.20
N VAL A 49 4.42 7.70 15.90
CA VAL A 49 3.35 8.27 16.70
C VAL A 49 3.16 7.40 17.95
N ASN A 50 3.15 8.01 19.14
CA ASN A 50 3.07 7.26 20.39
C ASN A 50 1.68 6.68 20.68
N ASN A 51 0.62 7.34 20.23
CA ASN A 51 -0.77 6.88 20.38
C ASN A 51 -1.41 6.87 18.99
N PRO A 52 -1.09 5.87 18.17
CA PRO A 52 -1.57 5.84 16.79
C PRO A 52 -3.09 5.65 16.74
N GLU A 53 -3.72 6.39 15.84
CA GLU A 53 -5.13 6.23 15.53
C GLU A 53 -5.35 5.01 14.62
N ASP A 54 -6.56 4.45 14.67
CA ASP A 54 -6.99 3.45 13.72
C ASP A 54 -7.56 4.13 12.48
N LEU A 55 -6.73 4.22 11.45
CA LEU A 55 -7.09 4.87 10.18
C LEU A 55 -7.86 3.95 9.23
N GLY A 56 -8.01 2.66 9.59
CA GLY A 56 -8.56 1.65 8.70
C GLY A 56 -10.03 1.37 8.89
N MET A 57 -10.58 1.48 10.10
CA MET A 57 -11.94 1.06 10.41
C MET A 57 -13.01 1.74 9.55
N GLU A 58 -12.88 3.03 9.34
CA GLU A 58 -13.82 3.78 8.50
C GLU A 58 -13.67 3.44 7.01
N LYS A 59 -12.43 3.33 6.53
CA LYS A 59 -12.12 3.14 5.11
C LYS A 59 -12.18 1.68 4.68
N TYR A 60 -11.60 0.78 5.46
CA TYR A 60 -11.36 -0.63 5.08
C TYR A 60 -12.28 -1.61 5.81
N GLY A 61 -12.94 -1.19 6.88
CA GLY A 61 -13.75 -2.07 7.73
C GLY A 61 -12.94 -3.00 8.64
N PHE A 62 -11.63 -2.76 8.76
CA PHE A 62 -10.72 -3.44 9.68
C PHE A 62 -9.64 -2.47 10.17
N PRO A 63 -9.04 -2.71 11.36
CA PRO A 63 -8.08 -1.80 11.94
C PRO A 63 -6.80 -1.69 11.11
N VAL A 64 -6.33 -0.47 10.91
CA VAL A 64 -5.00 -0.17 10.37
C VAL A 64 -4.37 0.91 11.22
N ASP A 65 -3.34 0.57 11.96
CA ASP A 65 -2.56 1.46 12.80
C ASP A 65 -1.90 2.58 11.96
N GLU A 66 -1.94 3.81 12.44
CA GLU A 66 -1.39 4.98 11.74
C GLU A 66 0.09 4.82 11.37
N ASN A 67 0.89 4.27 12.26
CA ASN A 67 2.31 4.01 11.99
C ASN A 67 2.50 2.92 10.92
N LEU A 68 1.67 1.87 10.95
CA LEU A 68 1.68 0.84 9.92
C LEU A 68 1.28 1.42 8.56
N GLN A 69 0.25 2.27 8.53
CA GLN A 69 -0.15 2.95 7.30
C GLN A 69 0.98 3.84 6.78
N TYR A 70 1.71 4.52 7.66
CA TYR A 70 2.85 5.32 7.27
C TYR A 70 3.97 4.49 6.62
N ILE A 71 4.29 3.32 7.17
CA ILE A 71 5.27 2.38 6.60
C ILE A 71 4.80 1.94 5.19
N ARG A 72 3.51 1.61 5.03
CA ARG A 72 2.90 1.25 3.75
C ARG A 72 2.95 2.38 2.72
N ASP A 73 2.76 3.61 3.15
CA ASP A 73 2.85 4.79 2.31
C ASP A 73 4.30 5.10 1.91
N GLU A 74 5.26 4.92 2.81
CA GLU A 74 6.69 5.06 2.47
C GLU A 74 7.12 4.01 1.46
N ARG A 75 6.63 2.77 1.61
CA ARG A 75 6.83 1.72 0.62
C ARG A 75 6.28 2.10 -0.75
N ALA A 76 5.08 2.69 -0.80
CA ALA A 76 4.49 3.16 -2.05
C ALA A 76 5.31 4.28 -2.72
N ARG A 77 5.90 5.19 -1.92
CA ARG A 77 6.77 6.28 -2.41
C ARG A 77 8.10 5.74 -2.93
N GLU A 78 8.78 4.92 -2.14
CA GLU A 78 10.12 4.42 -2.44
C GLU A 78 10.12 3.46 -3.64
N LEU A 79 9.09 2.61 -3.76
CA LEU A 79 8.99 1.59 -4.81
C LEU A 79 8.06 2.02 -5.97
N CYS A 80 7.87 3.33 -6.12
CA CYS A 80 7.08 3.91 -7.19
C CYS A 80 7.62 3.47 -8.56
N PHE A 81 6.73 3.09 -9.48
CA PHE A 81 7.04 2.59 -10.84
C PHE A 81 7.78 1.23 -10.91
N GLU A 82 7.91 0.51 -9.79
CA GLU A 82 8.54 -0.83 -9.76
C GLU A 82 7.52 -1.98 -9.86
N ASN A 83 6.27 -1.68 -10.19
CA ASN A 83 5.16 -2.63 -10.34
C ASN A 83 4.82 -3.43 -9.05
N LEU A 84 5.25 -2.97 -7.88
CA LEU A 84 5.02 -3.67 -6.61
C LEU A 84 3.69 -3.28 -5.95
N ARG A 85 3.14 -2.10 -6.25
CA ARG A 85 1.94 -1.56 -5.58
C ARG A 85 0.72 -2.48 -5.66
N ILE A 86 0.46 -3.09 -6.80
CA ILE A 86 -0.70 -3.99 -6.95
C ILE A 86 -0.59 -5.23 -6.07
N TYR A 87 0.62 -5.77 -5.91
CA TYR A 87 0.86 -6.91 -5.04
C TYR A 87 0.70 -6.53 -3.57
N ASP A 88 1.17 -5.35 -3.17
CA ASP A 88 0.99 -4.82 -1.83
C ASP A 88 -0.49 -4.62 -1.50
N LEU A 89 -1.26 -3.98 -2.36
CA LEU A 89 -2.70 -3.79 -2.17
C LEU A 89 -3.47 -5.12 -2.10
N ARG A 90 -3.04 -6.13 -2.88
CA ARG A 90 -3.64 -7.47 -2.84
C ARG A 90 -3.35 -8.18 -1.52
N ARG A 91 -2.11 -8.17 -1.04
CA ARG A 91 -1.74 -8.84 0.23
C ARG A 91 -2.33 -8.14 1.45
N TRP A 92 -2.49 -6.82 1.42
CA TRP A 92 -3.18 -6.06 2.46
C TRP A 92 -4.71 -6.14 2.38
N ARG A 93 -5.26 -6.79 1.37
CA ARG A 93 -6.70 -6.93 1.15
C ARG A 93 -7.44 -5.60 0.99
N VAL A 94 -6.80 -4.62 0.36
CA VAL A 94 -7.35 -3.27 0.12
C VAL A 94 -7.46 -2.91 -1.36
N ALA A 95 -7.10 -3.82 -2.27
CA ALA A 95 -7.11 -3.53 -3.70
C ALA A 95 -8.52 -3.24 -4.24
N ASP A 96 -9.53 -3.93 -3.76
CA ASP A 96 -10.91 -3.67 -4.14
C ASP A 96 -11.40 -2.31 -3.64
N ILE A 97 -10.91 -1.83 -2.50
CA ILE A 97 -11.27 -0.55 -1.92
C ILE A 97 -10.53 0.60 -2.61
N ASP A 98 -9.24 0.43 -2.87
CA ASP A 98 -8.41 1.48 -3.49
C ASP A 98 -8.67 1.63 -5.01
N PHE A 99 -9.16 0.57 -5.69
CA PHE A 99 -9.51 0.61 -7.12
C PHE A 99 -11.00 0.62 -7.42
N MET A 100 -11.87 0.46 -6.40
CA MET A 100 -13.32 0.53 -6.55
C MET A 100 -13.85 1.96 -6.33
N ASP A 101 -15.12 2.19 -6.65
CA ASP A 101 -15.86 3.43 -6.45
C ASP A 101 -15.39 4.64 -7.28
N GLY A 102 -14.86 4.37 -8.48
CA GLY A 102 -14.46 5.47 -9.34
C GLY A 102 -13.27 6.27 -8.80
N LYS A 103 -12.58 5.77 -7.78
CA LYS A 103 -11.26 6.27 -7.35
C LYS A 103 -10.25 5.91 -8.42
N GLN A 104 -10.30 6.67 -9.50
CA GLN A 104 -9.32 6.56 -10.56
C GLN A 104 -8.00 7.11 -10.05
N PRO A 105 -6.86 6.54 -10.48
CA PRO A 105 -5.60 7.23 -10.28
C PRO A 105 -5.73 8.62 -10.88
N HIS A 106 -5.78 9.62 -10.01
CA HIS A 106 -5.86 11.02 -10.43
C HIS A 106 -4.54 11.43 -11.05
N THR A 107 -4.62 12.13 -12.17
CA THR A 107 -3.44 12.78 -12.75
C THR A 107 -3.14 14.02 -11.94
N LEU A 108 -1.94 14.09 -11.37
CA LEU A 108 -1.43 15.31 -10.78
C LEU A 108 -0.94 16.22 -11.90
N LEU A 109 -1.62 17.35 -12.10
CA LEU A 109 -1.21 18.37 -13.06
C LEU A 109 -0.33 19.41 -12.37
N PRO A 110 0.95 19.51 -12.73
CA PRO A 110 1.84 20.51 -12.16
C PRO A 110 1.57 21.88 -12.80
N TYR A 111 1.36 22.90 -11.97
CA TYR A 111 1.27 24.30 -12.37
C TYR A 111 2.34 25.11 -11.64
N TYR A 112 3.10 25.88 -12.37
CA TYR A 112 4.06 26.80 -11.77
C TYR A 112 3.44 28.17 -11.57
N VAL A 113 3.32 28.60 -10.35
CA VAL A 113 2.77 29.91 -9.96
C VAL A 113 3.88 30.93 -9.95
N LEU A 114 3.97 31.73 -11.03
CA LEU A 114 5.08 32.66 -11.28
C LEU A 114 5.27 33.71 -10.17
N ASN A 115 4.17 34.30 -9.69
CA ASN A 115 4.23 35.33 -8.64
C ASN A 115 4.59 34.80 -7.23
N GLU A 116 4.45 33.50 -7.01
CA GLU A 116 4.77 32.84 -5.74
C GLU A 116 6.04 31.98 -5.82
N ASN A 117 6.61 31.86 -7.01
CA ASN A 117 7.80 31.05 -7.29
C ASN A 117 7.69 29.62 -6.74
N LYS A 118 6.50 29.00 -6.90
CA LYS A 118 6.23 27.65 -6.39
C LYS A 118 5.45 26.79 -7.38
N TRP A 119 5.63 25.48 -7.26
CA TRP A 119 4.80 24.49 -7.94
C TRP A 119 3.58 24.17 -7.09
N ILE A 120 2.40 24.10 -7.71
CA ILE A 120 1.19 23.51 -7.16
C ILE A 120 0.81 22.31 -8.01
N PHE A 121 0.23 21.30 -7.36
CA PHE A 121 -0.24 20.09 -8.03
C PHE A 121 -1.75 20.02 -7.87
N LEU A 122 -2.47 20.13 -8.97
CA LEU A 122 -3.92 19.98 -8.97
C LEU A 122 -4.28 18.51 -9.22
N ASN A 123 -5.20 18.04 -8.40
CA ASN A 123 -5.75 16.70 -8.52
C ASN A 123 -6.99 16.79 -9.41
N GLU A 124 -6.80 16.70 -10.72
CA GLU A 124 -7.88 16.78 -11.69
C GLU A 124 -8.33 15.41 -12.17
N VAL A 125 -9.60 15.30 -12.52
CA VAL A 125 -10.14 14.08 -13.13
C VAL A 125 -9.47 13.87 -14.48
N PRO A 126 -8.86 12.73 -14.76
CA PRO A 126 -8.18 12.50 -16.02
C PRO A 126 -9.15 12.57 -17.20
N VAL A 127 -8.75 13.23 -18.26
CA VAL A 127 -9.51 13.40 -19.51
C VAL A 127 -9.81 12.04 -20.18
N VAL A 128 -9.02 11.02 -19.90
CA VAL A 128 -9.23 9.64 -20.36
C VAL A 128 -9.18 8.72 -19.16
N ALA A 129 -10.35 8.41 -18.68
CA ALA A 129 -10.53 7.49 -17.58
C ALA A 129 -10.14 6.05 -17.96
N ARG A 130 -8.92 5.67 -17.68
CA ARG A 130 -8.62 4.25 -17.47
C ARG A 130 -9.22 3.87 -16.12
N LYS A 131 -10.45 3.38 -16.13
CA LYS A 131 -11.06 2.83 -14.92
C LYS A 131 -10.25 1.62 -14.52
N ALA A 132 -9.39 1.76 -13.54
CA ALA A 132 -8.84 0.61 -12.86
C ALA A 132 -9.96 0.05 -11.98
N THR A 133 -10.37 -1.18 -12.24
CA THR A 133 -11.34 -1.91 -11.41
C THR A 133 -10.63 -3.11 -10.81
N PHE A 134 -11.00 -3.46 -9.60
CA PHE A 134 -10.54 -4.68 -8.96
C PHE A 134 -11.74 -5.40 -8.36
N ASP A 135 -12.04 -6.59 -8.86
CA ASP A 135 -13.11 -7.44 -8.33
C ASP A 135 -12.54 -8.27 -7.15
N LYS A 136 -13.31 -8.46 -6.08
CA LYS A 136 -12.91 -9.26 -4.91
C LYS A 136 -12.45 -10.68 -5.25
N LYS A 137 -13.03 -11.29 -6.29
CA LYS A 137 -12.58 -12.59 -6.74
C LYS A 137 -11.11 -12.61 -7.20
N TRP A 138 -10.59 -11.48 -7.67
CA TRP A 138 -9.20 -11.37 -8.17
C TRP A 138 -8.13 -11.38 -7.07
N TYR A 139 -8.52 -11.47 -5.81
CA TYR A 139 -7.56 -11.78 -4.74
C TYR A 139 -7.00 -13.20 -4.87
N TYR A 140 -7.74 -14.09 -5.50
CA TYR A 140 -7.34 -15.46 -5.77
C TYR A 140 -7.31 -15.72 -7.27
N GLU A 141 -6.39 -16.57 -7.70
CA GLU A 141 -6.38 -17.03 -9.07
C GLU A 141 -7.47 -18.11 -9.27
N GLN A 142 -8.04 -18.16 -10.47
CA GLN A 142 -8.96 -19.21 -10.83
C GLN A 142 -8.22 -20.56 -10.89
N ILE A 143 -8.76 -21.59 -10.27
CA ILE A 143 -8.26 -22.95 -10.47
C ILE A 143 -8.55 -23.35 -11.93
N PRO A 144 -7.54 -23.80 -12.68
CA PRO A 144 -7.74 -24.19 -14.07
C PRO A 144 -8.85 -25.24 -14.20
N GLY A 145 -9.82 -25.01 -15.11
CA GLY A 145 -10.99 -25.89 -15.26
C GLY A 145 -10.63 -27.34 -15.58
N GLY A 146 -9.51 -27.58 -16.29
CA GLY A 146 -9.00 -28.93 -16.55
C GLY A 146 -8.57 -29.69 -15.28
N GLU A 147 -8.13 -29.00 -14.25
CA GLU A 147 -7.75 -29.64 -12.97
C GLU A 147 -9.00 -29.97 -12.14
N ILE A 148 -10.01 -29.11 -12.17
CA ILE A 148 -11.31 -29.38 -11.52
C ILE A 148 -11.96 -30.61 -12.14
N GLY A 149 -11.86 -30.79 -13.46
CA GLY A 149 -12.40 -31.98 -14.15
C GLY A 149 -11.67 -33.28 -13.79
N LYS A 150 -10.42 -33.21 -13.39
CA LYS A 150 -9.61 -34.38 -12.98
C LYS A 150 -9.76 -34.75 -11.52
N ASN A 151 -10.06 -33.77 -10.65
CA ASN A 151 -10.15 -33.99 -9.21
C ASN A 151 -11.49 -33.45 -8.66
N PRO A 152 -12.44 -34.34 -8.36
CA PRO A 152 -13.78 -33.97 -7.89
C PRO A 152 -13.78 -33.28 -6.50
N ASN A 153 -12.66 -33.32 -5.77
CA ASN A 153 -12.52 -32.63 -4.49
C ASN A 153 -12.09 -31.15 -4.67
N LEU A 154 -11.75 -30.71 -5.88
CA LEU A 154 -11.44 -29.31 -6.13
C LEU A 154 -12.73 -28.52 -6.35
N ILE A 155 -12.91 -27.50 -5.53
CA ILE A 155 -14.02 -26.57 -5.63
C ILE A 155 -13.48 -25.26 -6.23
N ARG A 156 -14.24 -24.64 -7.12
CA ARG A 156 -13.88 -23.34 -7.68
C ARG A 156 -13.78 -22.29 -6.58
N ASN A 157 -12.84 -21.37 -6.73
CA ASN A 157 -12.80 -20.19 -5.86
C ASN A 157 -14.07 -19.36 -6.06
N ASP A 158 -14.47 -18.67 -4.98
CA ASP A 158 -15.66 -17.83 -4.99
C ASP A 158 -15.63 -16.82 -6.14
N GLY A 159 -16.75 -16.71 -6.87
CA GLY A 159 -16.91 -15.78 -7.98
C GLY A 159 -16.41 -16.26 -9.36
N TYR A 160 -15.95 -17.53 -9.48
CA TYR A 160 -15.53 -18.11 -10.75
C TYR A 160 -16.44 -19.24 -11.24
#